data_1ae085ecb2c91076b2f4c74e850a0899
#
_entry.id   1ae085ecb2c91076b2f4c74e850a0899
#
_cell.length_a   1.000
_cell.length_b   1.000
_cell.length_c   1.000
_cell.angle_alpha   90.00
_cell.angle_beta   90.00
_cell.angle_gamma   90.00
#
_symmetry.space_group_name_H-M   'P 1'
#
loop_
_entity.id
_entity.type
_entity.pdbx_description
1 polymer ?
#
loop_
_entity_poly.entity_id
_entity_poly.type
_entity_poly.pdbx_seq_one_letter_code
_entity_poly.pdbx_strand_id
1 'polypeptide(L)'
;MTLRVWGRNESRKAERLRQVLVFGLLCLAATVAHGQNRGVYPLGLSAIGSGVSAAPGLTYNNSFLLYSRDEQRGGDGEVVATGEQAVLLDMNTILWASAKAIAALGDARFSSAVTIPLANNSLSSSTQGAISGGGGLGDIYLQPLILGWRTEWADLRSIVGVLAPTGKYHAGAKDNVGNGYWTPVIAAGETFYLSADKATTLSLFEMYEFHTTQSGTQIRPGQTLDLDYSVMRAFATKAGSKLQVGVVGYGAWQTTAKIGPAVTPAEEAQRYRVNAVGIGMSFLMPAQKVTLSLKYFDEFSNRWTYQGYSLQISAGIGI
;
A
#
# COMPACT_ATOMS: atom_id res chain seq x y z
N MET A 1 54.62 8.55 -42.20
CA MET A 1 54.23 8.59 -40.82
C MET A 1 52.76 9.07 -40.70
N THR A 2 51.80 8.53 -41.45
CA THR A 2 50.43 9.05 -41.60
C THR A 2 49.34 7.98 -41.62
N LEU A 3 49.62 6.72 -41.35
CA LEU A 3 48.62 5.63 -41.41
C LEU A 3 48.08 5.16 -40.05
N ARG A 4 48.54 5.69 -38.90
CA ARG A 4 48.11 5.26 -37.57
C ARG A 4 46.99 6.10 -36.94
N VAL A 5 46.60 7.22 -37.51
CA VAL A 5 45.58 8.12 -36.92
C VAL A 5 44.16 7.77 -37.42
N TRP A 6 44.06 7.19 -38.62
CA TRP A 6 42.76 6.89 -39.24
C TRP A 6 42.03 5.71 -38.56
N GLY A 7 42.73 4.68 -38.14
CA GLY A 7 42.13 3.49 -37.51
C GLY A 7 41.55 3.71 -36.10
N ARG A 8 42.05 4.73 -35.35
CA ARG A 8 41.51 5.04 -34.00
C ARG A 8 40.22 5.80 -34.03
N ASN A 9 39.90 6.50 -35.11
CA ASN A 9 38.64 7.29 -35.20
C ASN A 9 37.45 6.41 -35.60
N GLU A 10 37.69 5.40 -36.44
CA GLU A 10 36.68 4.41 -36.84
C GLU A 10 36.32 3.47 -35.69
N SER A 11 37.28 3.02 -34.86
CA SER A 11 37.00 2.18 -33.69
C SER A 11 36.20 2.91 -32.64
N ARG A 12 36.48 4.20 -32.39
CA ARG A 12 35.71 5.03 -31.46
C ARG A 12 34.29 5.33 -31.94
N LYS A 13 34.09 5.48 -33.25
CA LYS A 13 32.74 5.64 -33.83
C LYS A 13 31.93 4.35 -33.73
N ALA A 14 32.55 3.19 -34.02
CA ALA A 14 31.92 1.88 -33.88
C ALA A 14 31.55 1.56 -32.42
N GLU A 15 32.41 1.94 -31.46
CA GLU A 15 32.16 1.75 -30.04
C GLU A 15 31.04 2.67 -29.50
N ARG A 16 30.99 3.93 -29.93
CA ARG A 16 29.88 4.85 -29.66
C ARG A 16 28.56 4.38 -30.27
N LEU A 17 28.61 3.86 -31.52
CA LEU A 17 27.41 3.32 -32.17
C LEU A 17 26.91 2.07 -31.46
N ARG A 18 27.81 1.22 -30.98
CA ARG A 18 27.48 0.03 -30.18
C ARG A 18 26.92 0.39 -28.81
N GLN A 19 27.46 1.42 -28.15
CA GLN A 19 26.92 1.96 -26.89
C GLN A 19 25.54 2.60 -27.06
N VAL A 20 25.33 3.36 -28.15
CA VAL A 20 24.02 3.94 -28.50
C VAL A 20 23.00 2.87 -28.86
N LEU A 21 23.41 1.81 -29.59
CA LEU A 21 22.53 0.68 -29.91
C LEU A 21 22.21 -0.19 -28.69
N VAL A 22 23.16 -0.42 -27.77
CA VAL A 22 22.94 -1.14 -26.52
C VAL A 22 22.07 -0.31 -25.59
N PHE A 23 22.29 1.01 -25.52
CA PHE A 23 21.45 1.93 -24.73
C PHE A 23 20.04 2.07 -25.36
N GLY A 24 19.91 2.10 -26.67
CA GLY A 24 18.63 2.11 -27.38
C GLY A 24 17.84 0.80 -27.18
N LEU A 25 18.52 -0.36 -27.18
CA LEU A 25 17.91 -1.67 -26.89
C LEU A 25 17.52 -1.83 -25.42
N LEU A 26 18.30 -1.27 -24.49
CA LEU A 26 17.94 -1.20 -23.06
C LEU A 26 16.76 -0.25 -22.81
N CYS A 27 16.66 0.86 -23.53
CA CYS A 27 15.52 1.76 -23.47
C CYS A 27 14.24 1.16 -24.11
N LEU A 28 14.37 0.33 -25.15
CA LEU A 28 13.24 -0.40 -25.73
C LEU A 28 12.76 -1.56 -24.83
N ALA A 29 13.63 -2.15 -24.03
CA ALA A 29 13.25 -3.15 -23.02
C ALA A 29 12.55 -2.53 -21.80
N ALA A 30 12.72 -1.22 -21.54
CA ALA A 30 12.06 -0.50 -20.44
C ALA A 30 10.59 -0.13 -20.74
N THR A 31 10.07 -0.39 -21.94
CA THR A 31 8.71 0.00 -22.33
C THR A 31 7.63 -1.01 -21.96
N VAL A 32 7.95 -2.07 -21.21
CA VAL A 32 6.98 -3.07 -20.78
C VAL A 32 7.00 -3.22 -19.25
N ALA A 33 6.91 -2.10 -18.51
CA ALA A 33 6.58 -2.17 -17.10
C ALA A 33 5.10 -2.53 -16.98
N HIS A 34 4.79 -3.80 -17.13
CA HIS A 34 3.45 -4.31 -16.99
C HIS A 34 3.23 -4.78 -15.57
N GLY A 35 2.27 -4.20 -14.93
CA GLY A 35 1.78 -4.65 -13.66
C GLY A 35 2.19 -3.75 -12.50
N GLN A 36 1.37 -3.81 -11.49
CA GLN A 36 1.58 -3.14 -10.23
C GLN A 36 2.90 -3.60 -9.61
N ASN A 37 3.74 -2.64 -9.28
CA ASN A 37 5.03 -2.92 -8.63
C ASN A 37 4.90 -3.15 -7.13
N ARG A 38 3.70 -3.03 -6.57
CA ARG A 38 3.40 -3.19 -5.13
C ARG A 38 2.14 -4.02 -4.94
N GLY A 39 1.89 -4.47 -3.71
CA GLY A 39 0.62 -5.05 -3.29
C GLY A 39 -0.56 -4.09 -3.46
N VAL A 40 -1.75 -4.58 -3.20
CA VAL A 40 -2.99 -3.82 -3.39
C VAL A 40 -3.46 -3.12 -2.12
N TYR A 41 -2.91 -3.48 -0.96
CA TYR A 41 -3.22 -2.83 0.31
C TYR A 41 -2.66 -1.40 0.36
N PRO A 42 -3.48 -0.40 0.75
CA PRO A 42 -3.02 0.96 0.94
C PRO A 42 -2.20 1.07 2.23
N LEU A 43 -0.87 0.96 2.12
CA LEU A 43 0.08 0.95 3.23
C LEU A 43 -0.11 2.13 4.19
N GLY A 44 -0.06 1.85 5.49
CA GLY A 44 -0.27 2.84 6.55
C GLY A 44 -1.74 3.08 6.93
N LEU A 45 -2.69 2.49 6.19
CA LEU A 45 -4.13 2.72 6.45
C LEU A 45 -4.52 2.29 7.87
N SER A 46 -4.06 1.12 8.29
CA SER A 46 -4.41 0.52 9.59
C SER A 46 -3.37 0.74 10.69
N ALA A 47 -2.42 1.68 10.55
CA ALA A 47 -1.32 1.84 11.49
C ALA A 47 -1.75 2.21 12.92
N ILE A 48 -2.84 2.95 13.11
CA ILE A 48 -3.30 3.41 14.43
C ILE A 48 -4.47 2.58 14.91
N GLY A 49 -4.34 1.96 16.08
CA GLY A 49 -5.44 1.22 16.72
C GLY A 49 -5.86 -0.04 15.95
N SER A 50 -4.92 -0.75 15.34
CA SER A 50 -5.14 -1.88 14.42
C SER A 50 -6.00 -3.00 15.01
N GLY A 51 -5.83 -3.28 16.31
CA GLY A 51 -6.60 -4.31 17.02
C GLY A 51 -7.97 -3.83 17.51
N VAL A 52 -8.23 -2.53 17.51
CA VAL A 52 -9.44 -1.97 18.09
C VAL A 52 -10.65 -2.30 17.21
N SER A 53 -11.61 -3.03 17.79
CA SER A 53 -12.89 -3.34 17.13
C SER A 53 -13.84 -2.14 17.18
N ALA A 54 -14.62 -1.97 16.11
CA ALA A 54 -15.69 -0.98 16.08
C ALA A 54 -16.73 -1.22 17.19
N ALA A 55 -17.38 -0.16 17.62
CA ALA A 55 -18.55 -0.25 18.48
C ALA A 55 -19.68 -1.00 17.75
N PRO A 56 -20.61 -1.65 18.51
CA PRO A 56 -21.77 -2.27 17.89
C PRO A 56 -22.59 -1.29 17.06
N GLY A 57 -23.12 -1.76 15.94
CA GLY A 57 -23.90 -0.97 15.00
C GLY A 57 -23.17 -0.71 13.70
N LEU A 58 -23.57 0.32 13.00
CA LEU A 58 -23.01 0.71 11.72
C LEU A 58 -21.97 1.81 11.92
N THR A 59 -20.86 1.71 11.20
CA THR A 59 -19.82 2.74 11.15
C THR A 59 -19.52 3.06 9.69
N TYR A 60 -19.50 4.33 9.36
CA TYR A 60 -18.93 4.81 8.09
C TYR A 60 -17.54 5.41 8.35
N ASN A 61 -16.60 5.06 7.51
CA ASN A 61 -15.25 5.62 7.55
C ASN A 61 -14.84 6.05 6.14
N ASN A 62 -14.39 7.30 6.02
CA ASN A 62 -13.77 7.81 4.82
C ASN A 62 -12.27 8.01 5.08
N SER A 63 -11.43 7.59 4.14
CA SER A 63 -9.99 7.78 4.20
C SER A 63 -9.47 8.30 2.87
N PHE A 64 -8.88 9.47 2.91
CA PHE A 64 -8.24 10.12 1.78
C PHE A 64 -6.72 9.93 1.89
N LEU A 65 -6.11 9.34 0.86
CA LEU A 65 -4.70 8.99 0.84
C LEU A 65 -4.03 9.57 -0.41
N LEU A 66 -2.95 10.29 -0.20
CA LEU A 66 -2.06 10.78 -1.25
C LEU A 66 -0.71 10.05 -1.11
N TYR A 67 -0.29 9.38 -2.17
CA TYR A 67 1.07 8.89 -2.34
C TYR A 67 1.75 9.72 -3.43
N SER A 68 2.91 10.30 -3.14
CA SER A 68 3.74 11.02 -4.09
C SER A 68 5.15 10.46 -4.03
N ARG A 69 5.67 10.05 -5.17
CA ARG A 69 6.96 9.37 -5.30
C ARG A 69 7.67 9.91 -6.53
N ASP A 70 8.93 10.27 -6.36
CA ASP A 70 9.75 10.93 -7.38
C ASP A 70 10.96 10.10 -7.82
N GLU A 71 11.30 9.04 -7.10
CA GLU A 71 12.43 8.19 -7.38
C GLU A 71 12.01 6.74 -7.60
N GLN A 72 12.53 6.10 -8.64
CA GLN A 72 12.47 4.65 -8.80
C GLN A 72 13.77 4.03 -8.29
N ARG A 73 13.66 3.08 -7.38
CA ARG A 73 14.77 2.38 -6.75
C ARG A 73 15.01 1.02 -7.39
N GLY A 74 16.26 0.68 -7.63
CA GLY A 74 16.73 -0.62 -8.11
C GLY A 74 16.93 -1.64 -6.98
N GLY A 75 17.60 -2.75 -7.28
CA GLY A 75 17.79 -3.87 -6.36
C GLY A 75 18.67 -3.58 -5.14
N ASP A 76 19.68 -2.75 -5.30
CA ASP A 76 20.57 -2.33 -4.23
C ASP A 76 20.10 -1.03 -3.54
N GLY A 77 18.92 -0.50 -3.95
CA GLY A 77 18.35 0.73 -3.45
C GLY A 77 18.87 2.00 -4.15
N GLU A 78 19.64 1.85 -5.21
CA GLU A 78 20.12 2.93 -6.06
C GLU A 78 18.97 3.59 -6.83
N VAL A 79 19.09 4.87 -7.17
CA VAL A 79 18.14 5.57 -8.04
C VAL A 79 18.37 5.15 -9.48
N VAL A 80 17.44 4.45 -10.08
CA VAL A 80 17.52 3.99 -11.48
C VAL A 80 16.76 4.89 -12.45
N ALA A 81 15.77 5.61 -11.98
CA ALA A 81 15.05 6.63 -12.74
C ALA A 81 14.43 7.67 -11.81
N THR A 82 14.16 8.85 -12.36
CA THR A 82 13.42 9.93 -11.72
C THR A 82 12.17 10.27 -12.52
N GLY A 83 11.14 10.72 -11.81
CA GLY A 83 9.86 11.08 -12.39
C GLY A 83 8.87 11.35 -11.28
N GLU A 84 7.61 11.43 -11.59
CA GLU A 84 6.56 11.65 -10.61
C GLU A 84 5.51 10.54 -10.71
N GLN A 85 5.29 9.83 -9.61
CA GLN A 85 4.18 8.93 -9.43
C GLN A 85 3.28 9.47 -8.34
N ALA A 86 2.08 9.91 -8.69
CA ALA A 86 1.06 10.32 -7.73
C ALA A 86 -0.11 9.33 -7.76
N VAL A 87 -0.55 8.91 -6.58
CA VAL A 87 -1.75 8.09 -6.40
C VAL A 87 -2.62 8.74 -5.34
N LEU A 88 -3.85 9.06 -5.72
CA LEU A 88 -4.86 9.61 -4.87
C LEU A 88 -5.97 8.57 -4.68
N LEU A 89 -6.28 8.25 -3.42
CA LEU A 89 -7.34 7.31 -3.06
C LEU A 89 -8.34 8.00 -2.13
N ASP A 90 -9.62 7.86 -2.45
CA ASP A 90 -10.74 8.19 -1.58
C ASP A 90 -11.48 6.90 -1.25
N MET A 91 -11.26 6.37 -0.03
CA MET A 91 -11.73 5.06 0.40
C MET A 91 -12.96 5.21 1.28
N ASN A 92 -14.08 4.71 0.82
CA ASN A 92 -15.37 4.76 1.49
C ASN A 92 -15.69 3.39 2.10
N THR A 93 -15.62 3.26 3.42
CA THR A 93 -15.84 1.99 4.13
C THR A 93 -17.13 2.05 4.94
N ILE A 94 -17.98 1.05 4.74
CA ILE A 94 -19.14 0.76 5.58
C ILE A 94 -18.81 -0.50 6.37
N LEU A 95 -18.86 -0.42 7.69
CA LEU A 95 -18.62 -1.53 8.61
C LEU A 95 -19.83 -1.73 9.51
N TRP A 96 -20.26 -2.96 9.65
CA TRP A 96 -21.25 -3.37 10.65
C TRP A 96 -20.59 -4.28 11.69
N ALA A 97 -20.89 -4.02 12.97
CA ALA A 97 -20.40 -4.82 14.09
C ALA A 97 -21.56 -5.35 14.94
N SER A 98 -21.47 -6.65 15.31
CA SER A 98 -22.45 -7.30 16.18
C SER A 98 -22.45 -6.70 17.59
N ALA A 99 -23.62 -6.56 18.19
CA ALA A 99 -23.75 -6.21 19.60
C ALA A 99 -23.39 -7.40 20.51
N LYS A 100 -23.59 -8.63 20.04
CA LYS A 100 -23.35 -9.86 20.81
C LYS A 100 -21.95 -10.40 20.54
N ALA A 101 -21.28 -10.83 21.59
CA ALA A 101 -20.05 -11.61 21.49
C ALA A 101 -20.37 -13.10 21.25
N ILE A 102 -19.43 -13.82 20.67
CA ILE A 102 -19.52 -15.25 20.40
C ILE A 102 -18.68 -15.99 21.46
N ALA A 103 -19.34 -16.48 22.51
CA ALA A 103 -18.68 -17.14 23.65
C ALA A 103 -17.81 -18.32 23.22
N ALA A 104 -18.27 -19.13 22.25
CA ALA A 104 -17.51 -20.26 21.72
C ALA A 104 -16.18 -19.86 21.04
N LEU A 105 -15.98 -18.58 20.70
CA LEU A 105 -14.76 -18.03 20.13
C LEU A 105 -14.04 -17.10 21.13
N GLY A 106 -14.17 -17.33 22.43
CA GLY A 106 -13.52 -16.53 23.47
C GLY A 106 -14.05 -15.08 23.51
N ASP A 107 -15.36 -14.95 23.43
CA ASP A 107 -16.08 -13.67 23.44
C ASP A 107 -15.71 -12.74 22.27
N ALA A 108 -15.31 -13.32 21.15
CA ALA A 108 -15.05 -12.57 19.93
C ALA A 108 -16.31 -11.83 19.46
N ARG A 109 -16.14 -10.56 19.05
CA ARG A 109 -17.19 -9.81 18.36
C ARG A 109 -17.02 -9.93 16.85
N PHE A 110 -18.09 -10.34 16.19
CA PHE A 110 -18.14 -10.41 14.74
C PHE A 110 -18.42 -9.03 14.13
N SER A 111 -17.75 -8.75 13.02
CA SER A 111 -18.00 -7.59 12.17
C SER A 111 -17.81 -7.97 10.70
N SER A 112 -18.36 -7.19 9.81
CA SER A 112 -18.10 -7.27 8.37
C SER A 112 -18.00 -5.86 7.79
N ALA A 113 -17.25 -5.71 6.69
CA ALA A 113 -17.06 -4.42 6.05
C ALA A 113 -16.96 -4.52 4.53
N VAL A 114 -17.30 -3.42 3.87
CA VAL A 114 -17.04 -3.20 2.47
C VAL A 114 -16.37 -1.83 2.31
N THR A 115 -15.30 -1.79 1.51
CA THR A 115 -14.61 -0.56 1.13
C THR A 115 -14.71 -0.35 -0.37
N ILE A 116 -15.21 0.80 -0.78
CA ILE A 116 -15.35 1.22 -2.17
C ILE A 116 -14.34 2.34 -2.41
N PRO A 117 -13.22 2.08 -3.11
CA PRO A 117 -12.23 3.09 -3.40
C PRO A 117 -12.54 3.83 -4.70
N LEU A 118 -12.40 5.15 -4.66
CA LEU A 118 -12.22 5.98 -5.85
C LEU A 118 -10.73 6.32 -5.93
N ALA A 119 -10.14 6.15 -7.10
CA ALA A 119 -8.72 6.34 -7.28
C ALA A 119 -8.43 7.26 -8.47
N ASN A 120 -7.35 7.99 -8.36
CA ASN A 120 -6.71 8.72 -9.45
C ASN A 120 -5.21 8.46 -9.36
N ASN A 121 -4.61 8.05 -10.48
CA ASN A 121 -3.18 7.83 -10.55
C ASN A 121 -2.55 8.57 -11.72
N SER A 122 -1.30 8.95 -11.58
CA SER A 122 -0.49 9.49 -12.65
C SER A 122 0.94 8.99 -12.52
N LEU A 123 1.58 8.78 -13.65
CA LEU A 123 2.99 8.43 -13.74
C LEU A 123 3.63 9.22 -14.86
N SER A 124 4.71 9.92 -14.55
CA SER A 124 5.55 10.63 -15.51
C SER A 124 7.03 10.28 -15.32
N SER A 125 7.81 10.45 -16.35
CA SER A 125 9.27 10.35 -16.30
C SER A 125 9.86 11.72 -16.56
N SER A 126 10.94 12.08 -15.88
CA SER A 126 11.68 13.32 -16.11
C SER A 126 12.28 13.40 -17.53
N THR A 127 12.43 12.25 -18.21
CA THR A 127 13.00 12.16 -19.56
C THR A 127 11.98 11.93 -20.66
N GLN A 128 10.85 11.25 -20.36
CA GLN A 128 9.86 10.84 -21.36
C GLN A 128 8.52 11.58 -21.22
N GLY A 129 8.34 12.39 -20.15
CA GLY A 129 7.08 13.04 -19.86
C GLY A 129 6.01 12.06 -19.34
N ALA A 130 4.74 12.30 -19.67
CA ALA A 130 3.61 11.48 -19.17
C ALA A 130 3.66 10.05 -19.73
N ILE A 131 3.62 9.06 -18.82
CA ILE A 131 3.66 7.63 -19.16
C ILE A 131 2.26 7.02 -19.06
N SER A 132 1.58 7.24 -17.94
CA SER A 132 0.25 6.70 -17.68
C SER A 132 -0.52 7.58 -16.69
N GLY A 133 -1.83 7.40 -16.65
CA GLY A 133 -2.70 8.06 -15.68
C GLY A 133 -4.15 7.68 -15.93
N GLY A 134 -4.92 7.57 -14.85
CA GLY A 134 -6.33 7.23 -14.92
C GLY A 134 -7.06 7.49 -13.62
N GLY A 135 -8.37 7.65 -13.69
CA GLY A 135 -9.23 7.84 -12.53
C GLY A 135 -10.53 7.06 -12.64
N GLY A 136 -11.16 6.81 -11.51
CA GLY A 136 -12.44 6.14 -11.39
C GLY A 136 -12.52 5.17 -10.22
N LEU A 137 -13.45 4.22 -10.31
CA LEU A 137 -13.63 3.15 -9.33
C LEU A 137 -12.40 2.24 -9.30
N GLY A 138 -11.85 1.99 -8.12
CA GLY A 138 -10.82 0.99 -7.88
C GLY A 138 -11.40 -0.39 -7.53
N ASP A 139 -10.53 -1.29 -7.08
CA ASP A 139 -10.92 -2.63 -6.70
C ASP A 139 -11.60 -2.63 -5.33
N ILE A 140 -12.82 -3.13 -5.24
CA ILE A 140 -13.61 -3.16 -4.01
C ILE A 140 -13.00 -4.16 -3.04
N TYR A 141 -12.84 -3.75 -1.78
CA TYR A 141 -12.38 -4.63 -0.71
C TYR A 141 -13.56 -5.10 0.13
N LEU A 142 -13.78 -6.41 0.12
CA LEU A 142 -14.80 -7.10 0.91
C LEU A 142 -14.13 -7.78 2.10
N GLN A 143 -14.64 -7.54 3.30
CA GLN A 143 -14.20 -8.15 4.55
C GLN A 143 -15.40 -8.86 5.20
N PRO A 144 -15.78 -10.05 4.72
CA PRO A 144 -16.96 -10.77 5.20
C PRO A 144 -16.80 -11.28 6.63
N LEU A 145 -15.57 -11.49 7.10
CA LEU A 145 -15.27 -11.98 8.43
C LEU A 145 -14.20 -11.14 9.10
N ILE A 146 -14.62 -10.45 10.15
CA ILE A 146 -13.74 -9.77 11.10
C ILE A 146 -14.14 -10.26 12.49
N LEU A 147 -13.20 -10.84 13.23
CA LEU A 147 -13.35 -11.22 14.62
C LEU A 147 -12.47 -10.31 15.48
N GLY A 148 -13.02 -9.76 16.55
CA GLY A 148 -12.29 -8.88 17.43
C GLY A 148 -12.43 -9.28 18.90
N TRP A 149 -11.33 -9.25 19.62
CA TRP A 149 -11.25 -9.55 21.06
C TRP A 149 -10.72 -8.35 21.81
N ARG A 150 -11.28 -8.13 22.99
CA ARG A 150 -10.80 -7.12 23.92
C ARG A 150 -10.36 -7.77 25.21
N THR A 151 -9.11 -7.54 25.60
CA THR A 151 -8.54 -8.00 26.85
C THR A 151 -8.13 -6.82 27.73
N GLU A 152 -7.61 -7.10 28.92
CA GLU A 152 -7.09 -6.05 29.79
C GLU A 152 -5.82 -5.39 29.27
N TRP A 153 -5.02 -6.11 28.48
CA TRP A 153 -3.69 -5.70 28.01
C TRP A 153 -3.62 -5.44 26.51
N ALA A 154 -4.63 -5.89 25.74
CA ALA A 154 -4.65 -5.69 24.28
C ALA A 154 -6.07 -5.74 23.70
N ASP A 155 -6.26 -5.07 22.59
CA ASP A 155 -7.31 -5.35 21.61
C ASP A 155 -6.70 -6.11 20.42
N LEU A 156 -7.39 -7.17 19.97
CA LEU A 156 -6.94 -8.04 18.90
C LEU A 156 -8.02 -8.15 17.83
N ARG A 157 -7.61 -8.30 16.58
CA ARG A 157 -8.53 -8.45 15.44
C ARG A 157 -7.94 -9.43 14.41
N SER A 158 -8.79 -10.29 13.86
CA SER A 158 -8.44 -11.16 12.74
C SER A 158 -9.43 -10.92 11.60
N ILE A 159 -8.95 -10.96 10.37
CA ILE A 159 -9.70 -10.57 9.18
C ILE A 159 -9.47 -11.60 8.09
N VAL A 160 -10.56 -12.03 7.44
CA VAL A 160 -10.53 -12.70 6.15
C VAL A 160 -11.26 -11.80 5.16
N GLY A 161 -10.63 -11.54 4.03
CA GLY A 161 -11.16 -10.63 3.04
C GLY A 161 -10.73 -10.95 1.62
N VAL A 162 -11.23 -10.16 0.67
CA VAL A 162 -10.87 -10.25 -0.73
C VAL A 162 -11.00 -8.91 -1.42
N LEU A 163 -9.98 -8.50 -2.16
CA LEU A 163 -10.10 -7.40 -3.11
C LEU A 163 -10.56 -7.98 -4.45
N ALA A 164 -11.71 -7.49 -4.91
CA ALA A 164 -12.34 -7.91 -6.15
C ALA A 164 -11.88 -6.99 -7.29
N PRO A 165 -11.53 -7.51 -8.48
CA PRO A 165 -11.07 -6.72 -9.62
C PRO A 165 -12.23 -6.00 -10.30
N THR A 166 -12.86 -5.05 -9.60
CA THR A 166 -13.99 -4.24 -10.04
C THR A 166 -13.58 -2.93 -10.68
N GLY A 167 -12.34 -2.50 -10.45
CA GLY A 167 -11.78 -1.30 -11.02
C GLY A 167 -11.52 -1.44 -12.53
N LYS A 168 -11.46 -0.31 -13.21
CA LYS A 168 -11.15 -0.28 -14.65
C LYS A 168 -9.80 -0.92 -14.92
N TYR A 169 -9.80 -2.00 -15.67
CA TYR A 169 -8.58 -2.69 -16.09
C TYR A 169 -8.71 -3.27 -17.51
N HIS A 170 -7.70 -2.96 -18.34
CA HIS A 170 -7.45 -3.59 -19.64
C HIS A 170 -5.96 -3.82 -19.79
N ALA A 171 -5.57 -5.03 -20.21
CA ALA A 171 -4.15 -5.35 -20.41
C ALA A 171 -3.51 -4.39 -21.42
N GLY A 172 -2.39 -3.77 -21.04
CA GLY A 172 -1.67 -2.79 -21.86
C GLY A 172 -2.25 -1.38 -21.90
N ALA A 173 -3.40 -1.11 -21.30
CA ALA A 173 -3.94 0.25 -21.22
C ALA A 173 -3.13 1.10 -20.23
N LYS A 174 -3.05 2.41 -20.52
CA LYS A 174 -2.29 3.39 -19.70
C LYS A 174 -3.15 4.10 -18.66
N ASP A 175 -4.46 3.84 -18.63
CA ASP A 175 -5.45 4.50 -17.78
C ASP A 175 -6.16 3.51 -16.82
N ASN A 176 -5.48 2.42 -16.49
CA ASN A 176 -5.96 1.44 -15.54
C ASN A 176 -6.00 2.02 -14.11
N VAL A 177 -7.06 1.71 -13.38
CA VAL A 177 -7.27 2.06 -11.97
C VAL A 177 -7.33 0.80 -11.12
N GLY A 178 -7.95 -0.27 -11.64
CA GLY A 178 -7.96 -1.60 -11.03
C GLY A 178 -6.75 -2.43 -11.41
N ASN A 179 -6.59 -3.57 -10.73
CA ASN A 179 -5.44 -4.47 -10.86
C ASN A 179 -5.68 -5.61 -11.85
N GLY A 180 -6.96 -5.93 -12.15
CA GLY A 180 -7.33 -6.99 -13.08
C GLY A 180 -7.12 -8.40 -12.54
N TYR A 181 -6.96 -8.59 -11.22
CA TYR A 181 -6.87 -9.88 -10.54
C TYR A 181 -7.52 -9.85 -9.16
N TRP A 182 -7.96 -11.01 -8.70
CA TRP A 182 -8.47 -11.19 -7.34
C TRP A 182 -7.33 -11.25 -6.35
N THR A 183 -7.55 -10.69 -5.14
CA THR A 183 -6.60 -10.77 -4.04
C THR A 183 -7.31 -11.21 -2.75
N PRO A 184 -7.50 -12.52 -2.51
CA PRO A 184 -7.81 -13.00 -1.18
C PRO A 184 -6.75 -12.54 -0.17
N VAL A 185 -7.18 -12.21 1.05
CA VAL A 185 -6.29 -11.75 2.12
C VAL A 185 -6.65 -12.39 3.45
N ILE A 186 -5.62 -12.61 4.26
CA ILE A 186 -5.73 -12.84 5.70
C ILE A 186 -4.97 -11.73 6.40
N ALA A 187 -5.54 -11.19 7.47
CA ALA A 187 -4.89 -10.14 8.23
C ALA A 187 -5.15 -10.27 9.73
N ALA A 188 -4.23 -9.74 10.51
CA ALA A 188 -4.35 -9.56 11.95
C ALA A 188 -4.10 -8.10 12.31
N GLY A 189 -4.66 -7.66 13.42
CA GLY A 189 -4.42 -6.35 13.98
C GLY A 189 -4.35 -6.46 15.50
N GLU A 190 -3.32 -5.89 16.09
CA GLU A 190 -3.08 -5.87 17.52
C GLU A 190 -2.92 -4.43 18.00
N THR A 191 -3.41 -4.16 19.21
CA THR A 191 -3.17 -2.92 19.93
C THR A 191 -2.88 -3.25 21.38
N PHE A 192 -1.60 -3.22 21.74
CA PHE A 192 -1.10 -3.50 23.09
C PHE A 192 -1.12 -2.23 23.93
N TYR A 193 -1.59 -2.31 25.16
CA TYR A 193 -1.57 -1.24 26.15
C TYR A 193 -0.26 -1.28 26.95
N LEU A 194 0.67 -0.37 26.64
CA LEU A 194 2.02 -0.35 27.24
C LEU A 194 2.08 0.36 28.59
N SER A 195 1.02 1.05 29.00
CA SER A 195 0.97 1.79 30.26
C SER A 195 -0.30 1.42 31.05
N ALA A 196 -0.23 1.51 32.38
CA ALA A 196 -1.36 1.16 33.26
C ALA A 196 -2.61 2.03 33.03
N ASP A 197 -2.44 3.28 32.62
CA ASP A 197 -3.51 4.18 32.22
C ASP A 197 -4.07 3.89 30.80
N LYS A 198 -3.54 2.86 30.12
CA LYS A 198 -3.86 2.48 28.73
C LYS A 198 -3.69 3.63 27.73
N ALA A 199 -2.95 4.66 28.09
CA ALA A 199 -2.77 5.83 27.25
C ALA A 199 -1.63 5.66 26.23
N THR A 200 -0.64 4.80 26.51
CA THR A 200 0.42 4.46 25.55
C THR A 200 0.12 3.12 24.90
N THR A 201 0.09 3.10 23.57
CA THR A 201 -0.25 1.90 22.80
C THR A 201 0.84 1.61 21.76
N LEU A 202 1.08 0.31 21.52
CA LEU A 202 1.76 -0.22 20.34
C LEU A 202 0.69 -0.90 19.49
N SER A 203 0.57 -0.51 18.24
CA SER A 203 -0.32 -1.20 17.29
C SER A 203 0.48 -1.81 16.16
N LEU A 204 0.09 -3.01 15.75
CA LEU A 204 0.61 -3.75 14.62
C LEU A 204 -0.58 -4.19 13.75
N PHE A 205 -0.40 -4.20 12.45
CA PHE A 205 -1.34 -4.74 11.48
C PHE A 205 -0.56 -5.49 10.42
N GLU A 206 -0.80 -6.78 10.31
CA GLU A 206 -0.20 -7.64 9.31
C GLU A 206 -1.25 -8.10 8.31
N MET A 207 -0.91 -8.06 7.02
CA MET A 207 -1.76 -8.59 5.96
C MET A 207 -0.92 -9.42 5.00
N TYR A 208 -1.42 -10.60 4.65
CA TYR A 208 -0.86 -11.38 3.57
C TYR A 208 -1.82 -11.41 2.38
N GLU A 209 -1.32 -10.98 1.23
CA GLU A 209 -2.05 -10.87 -0.03
C GLU A 209 -1.74 -12.07 -0.94
N PHE A 210 -2.80 -12.77 -1.36
CA PHE A 210 -2.73 -13.89 -2.31
C PHE A 210 -3.23 -13.41 -3.68
N HIS A 211 -2.32 -13.05 -4.58
CA HIS A 211 -2.69 -12.57 -5.90
C HIS A 211 -3.00 -13.73 -6.85
N THR A 212 -4.10 -13.63 -7.59
CA THR A 212 -4.43 -14.55 -8.69
C THR A 212 -3.79 -14.07 -10.00
N THR A 213 -3.97 -14.84 -11.07
CA THR A 213 -3.49 -14.46 -12.40
C THR A 213 -4.26 -13.25 -12.93
N GLN A 214 -3.52 -12.28 -13.44
CA GLN A 214 -4.06 -11.04 -14.00
C GLN A 214 -4.73 -11.29 -15.35
N SER A 215 -5.90 -10.72 -15.53
CA SER A 215 -6.67 -10.83 -16.75
C SER A 215 -5.92 -10.26 -17.95
N GLY A 216 -5.92 -11.00 -19.07
CA GLY A 216 -5.32 -10.57 -20.34
C GLY A 216 -3.79 -10.62 -20.42
N THR A 217 -3.07 -10.73 -19.30
CA THR A 217 -1.59 -10.86 -19.32
C THR A 217 -1.09 -12.27 -19.04
N GLN A 218 -1.89 -13.09 -18.37
CA GLN A 218 -1.52 -14.39 -17.81
C GLN A 218 -0.34 -14.34 -16.81
N ILE A 219 -0.04 -13.15 -16.28
CA ILE A 219 0.96 -12.94 -15.24
C ILE A 219 0.28 -13.02 -13.89
N ARG A 220 0.84 -13.78 -12.97
CA ARG A 220 0.48 -13.74 -11.56
C ARG A 220 1.52 -12.91 -10.81
N PRO A 221 1.15 -11.77 -10.19
CA PRO A 221 2.04 -10.99 -9.34
C PRO A 221 2.56 -11.82 -8.16
N GLY A 222 3.73 -11.49 -7.67
CA GLY A 222 4.24 -12.10 -6.44
C GLY A 222 3.35 -11.77 -5.25
N GLN A 223 3.19 -12.72 -4.33
CA GLN A 223 2.44 -12.53 -3.09
C GLN A 223 3.12 -11.50 -2.20
N THR A 224 2.37 -10.81 -1.35
CA THR A 224 2.88 -9.70 -0.53
C THR A 224 2.58 -9.94 0.94
N LEU A 225 3.52 -9.56 1.78
CA LEU A 225 3.33 -9.34 3.22
C LEU A 225 3.39 -7.84 3.47
N ASP A 226 2.35 -7.30 4.10
CA ASP A 226 2.27 -5.91 4.54
C ASP A 226 2.28 -5.83 6.06
N LEU A 227 2.90 -4.78 6.58
CA LEU A 227 2.97 -4.47 8.00
C LEU A 227 2.74 -2.97 8.18
N ASP A 228 1.71 -2.59 8.95
CA ASP A 228 1.60 -1.24 9.49
C ASP A 228 1.90 -1.27 10.99
N TYR A 229 2.48 -0.20 11.52
CA TYR A 229 2.78 -0.12 12.95
C TYR A 229 2.66 1.30 13.49
N SER A 230 2.42 1.41 14.80
CA SER A 230 2.50 2.70 15.51
C SER A 230 2.80 2.55 16.98
N VAL A 231 3.43 3.58 17.54
CA VAL A 231 3.51 3.83 18.99
C VAL A 231 2.84 5.17 19.26
N MET A 232 1.71 5.15 19.97
CA MET A 232 0.89 6.33 20.19
C MET A 232 0.74 6.64 21.68
N ARG A 233 0.67 7.93 22.04
CA ARG A 233 0.31 8.40 23.38
C ARG A 233 -0.98 9.20 23.31
N ALA A 234 -1.96 8.85 24.15
CA ALA A 234 -3.24 9.53 24.28
C ALA A 234 -3.19 10.56 25.41
N PHE A 235 -3.74 11.73 25.14
CA PHE A 235 -3.95 12.83 26.09
C PHE A 235 -5.45 13.11 26.19
N ALA A 236 -5.98 13.09 27.43
CA ALA A 236 -7.35 13.49 27.65
C ALA A 236 -7.50 15.01 27.42
N THR A 237 -8.56 15.38 26.74
CA THR A 237 -8.93 16.79 26.55
C THR A 237 -10.13 17.15 27.43
N LYS A 238 -10.43 18.45 27.53
CA LYS A 238 -11.68 18.92 28.14
C LYS A 238 -12.84 18.32 27.31
N ALA A 239 -13.94 17.91 27.93
CA ALA A 239 -15.10 17.30 27.30
C ALA A 239 -15.00 15.78 26.95
N GLY A 240 -14.06 15.04 27.55
CA GLY A 240 -14.00 13.59 27.40
C GLY A 240 -13.45 13.07 26.06
N SER A 241 -13.00 13.98 25.19
CA SER A 241 -12.29 13.61 23.96
C SER A 241 -10.83 13.24 24.24
N LYS A 242 -10.17 12.57 23.31
CA LYS A 242 -8.77 12.15 23.42
C LYS A 242 -8.01 12.55 22.17
N LEU A 243 -6.85 13.18 22.35
CA LEU A 243 -5.87 13.39 21.31
C LEU A 243 -4.78 12.32 21.45
N GLN A 244 -4.56 11.55 20.42
CA GLN A 244 -3.42 10.62 20.31
C GLN A 244 -2.40 11.20 19.35
N VAL A 245 -1.12 11.14 19.72
CA VAL A 245 0.01 11.51 18.86
C VAL A 245 1.12 10.49 19.00
N GLY A 246 1.89 10.27 17.95
CA GLY A 246 2.99 9.33 18.01
C GLY A 246 3.66 9.07 16.68
N VAL A 247 4.49 8.03 16.70
CA VAL A 247 5.20 7.53 15.52
C VAL A 247 4.35 6.47 14.83
N VAL A 248 4.31 6.55 13.52
CA VAL A 248 3.65 5.57 12.64
C VAL A 248 4.63 5.09 11.58
N GLY A 249 4.40 3.91 11.02
CA GLY A 249 5.20 3.41 9.93
C GLY A 249 4.52 2.26 9.20
N TYR A 250 5.12 1.85 8.10
CA TYR A 250 4.72 0.67 7.35
C TYR A 250 5.89 -0.01 6.65
N GLY A 251 5.70 -1.27 6.32
CA GLY A 251 6.56 -2.05 5.46
C GLY A 251 5.76 -2.93 4.53
N ALA A 252 6.31 -3.25 3.36
CA ALA A 252 5.73 -4.24 2.45
C ALA A 252 6.84 -5.01 1.76
N TRP A 253 6.63 -6.31 1.62
CA TRP A 253 7.60 -7.23 1.03
C TRP A 253 6.93 -8.18 0.05
N GLN A 254 7.41 -8.20 -1.18
CA GLN A 254 7.03 -9.27 -2.11
C GLN A 254 7.72 -10.58 -1.68
N THR A 255 6.95 -11.56 -1.28
CA THR A 255 7.45 -12.82 -0.69
C THR A 255 7.69 -13.92 -1.71
N THR A 256 6.96 -13.91 -2.84
CA THR A 256 7.12 -14.90 -3.90
C THR A 256 7.46 -14.25 -5.24
N ALA A 257 7.92 -15.04 -6.21
CA ALA A 257 8.16 -14.58 -7.56
C ALA A 257 6.89 -14.13 -8.27
N LYS A 258 7.02 -13.15 -9.15
CA LYS A 258 6.10 -12.95 -10.26
C LYS A 258 6.28 -14.14 -11.22
N ILE A 259 5.19 -14.71 -11.70
CA ILE A 259 5.24 -15.84 -12.65
C ILE A 259 4.28 -15.63 -13.81
N GLY A 260 4.65 -16.16 -14.97
CA GLY A 260 3.81 -16.12 -16.19
C GLY A 260 4.64 -16.32 -17.44
N PRO A 261 3.99 -16.60 -18.58
CA PRO A 261 4.69 -16.91 -19.85
C PRO A 261 5.62 -15.79 -20.37
N ALA A 262 5.27 -14.53 -20.04
CA ALA A 262 6.03 -13.35 -20.49
C ALA A 262 7.01 -12.83 -19.42
N VAL A 263 7.12 -13.49 -18.26
CA VAL A 263 8.03 -13.07 -17.18
C VAL A 263 9.44 -13.58 -17.47
N THR A 264 10.38 -12.66 -17.55
CA THR A 264 11.79 -12.99 -17.73
C THR A 264 12.44 -13.47 -16.42
N PRO A 265 13.53 -14.25 -16.44
CA PRO A 265 14.25 -14.65 -15.22
C PRO A 265 14.71 -13.44 -14.37
N ALA A 266 15.05 -12.32 -15.02
CA ALA A 266 15.43 -11.09 -14.33
C ALA A 266 14.24 -10.47 -13.57
N GLU A 267 13.05 -10.45 -14.15
CA GLU A 267 11.83 -9.98 -13.50
C GLU A 267 11.35 -10.94 -12.39
N GLU A 268 11.53 -12.24 -12.60
CA GLU A 268 11.23 -13.27 -11.59
C GLU A 268 12.09 -13.08 -10.33
N ALA A 269 13.35 -12.67 -10.49
CA ALA A 269 14.27 -12.41 -9.38
C ALA A 269 13.96 -11.11 -8.60
N GLN A 270 13.23 -10.17 -9.20
CA GLN A 270 12.90 -8.89 -8.55
C GLN A 270 11.86 -9.09 -7.45
N ARG A 271 12.21 -8.64 -6.25
CA ARG A 271 11.34 -8.62 -5.07
C ARG A 271 11.29 -7.21 -4.53
N TYR A 272 10.18 -6.55 -4.69
CA TYR A 272 10.06 -5.22 -4.11
C TYR A 272 10.03 -5.26 -2.58
N ARG A 273 10.57 -4.20 -2.00
CA ARG A 273 10.48 -3.90 -0.58
C ARG A 273 10.21 -2.41 -0.39
N VAL A 274 9.29 -2.11 0.50
CA VAL A 274 8.93 -0.75 0.92
C VAL A 274 9.13 -0.64 2.42
N ASN A 275 9.64 0.49 2.89
CA ASN A 275 9.67 0.85 4.30
C ASN A 275 9.32 2.32 4.43
N ALA A 276 8.61 2.68 5.49
CA ALA A 276 8.31 4.06 5.82
C ALA A 276 8.20 4.27 7.32
N VAL A 277 8.54 5.47 7.74
CA VAL A 277 8.32 5.96 9.10
C VAL A 277 7.75 7.37 9.02
N GLY A 278 7.00 7.77 10.02
CA GLY A 278 6.37 9.07 10.04
C GLY A 278 5.73 9.42 11.37
N ILE A 279 4.85 10.37 11.32
CA ILE A 279 4.09 10.86 12.48
C ILE A 279 2.60 10.71 12.25
N GLY A 280 1.88 10.38 13.34
CA GLY A 280 0.43 10.23 13.31
C GLY A 280 -0.24 10.99 14.43
N MET A 281 -1.45 11.43 14.14
CA MET A 281 -2.34 12.08 15.08
C MET A 281 -3.74 11.51 14.91
N SER A 282 -4.45 11.26 16.01
CA SER A 282 -5.84 10.85 15.99
C SER A 282 -6.62 11.59 17.08
N PHE A 283 -7.77 12.13 16.74
CA PHE A 283 -8.68 12.81 17.67
C PHE A 283 -9.97 12.02 17.80
N LEU A 284 -10.19 11.47 19.00
CA LEU A 284 -11.34 10.64 19.33
C LEU A 284 -12.36 11.46 20.12
N MET A 285 -13.58 11.50 19.64
CA MET A 285 -14.73 12.16 20.23
C MET A 285 -15.82 11.11 20.56
N PRO A 286 -15.72 10.41 21.72
CA PRO A 286 -16.60 9.28 22.00
C PRO A 286 -18.07 9.66 22.09
N ALA A 287 -18.39 10.84 22.64
CA ALA A 287 -19.77 11.33 22.77
C ALA A 287 -20.44 11.56 21.40
N GLN A 288 -19.69 11.96 20.40
CA GLN A 288 -20.13 12.16 19.02
C GLN A 288 -19.97 10.91 18.16
N LYS A 289 -19.33 9.86 18.70
CA LYS A 289 -18.90 8.65 17.97
C LYS A 289 -18.06 8.96 16.74
N VAL A 290 -17.20 10.00 16.80
CA VAL A 290 -16.36 10.47 15.68
C VAL A 290 -14.90 10.26 16.02
N THR A 291 -14.16 9.80 15.02
CA THR A 291 -12.69 9.72 15.03
C THR A 291 -12.15 10.41 13.81
N LEU A 292 -11.19 11.31 14.00
CA LEU A 292 -10.44 11.95 12.94
C LEU A 292 -8.98 11.52 13.05
N SER A 293 -8.29 11.29 11.94
CA SER A 293 -6.86 11.00 11.96
C SER A 293 -6.12 11.66 10.80
N LEU A 294 -4.85 11.99 11.09
CA LEU A 294 -3.89 12.51 10.12
C LEU A 294 -2.59 11.73 10.29
N LYS A 295 -2.02 11.24 9.19
CA LYS A 295 -0.77 10.51 9.17
C LYS A 295 0.10 11.00 8.02
N TYR A 296 1.37 11.21 8.28
CA TYR A 296 2.41 11.47 7.29
C TYR A 296 3.48 10.38 7.39
N PHE A 297 3.92 9.89 6.25
CA PHE A 297 4.98 8.89 6.17
C PHE A 297 6.01 9.30 5.14
N ASP A 298 7.28 9.05 5.45
CA ASP A 298 8.39 9.18 4.53
C ASP A 298 8.99 7.81 4.25
N GLU A 299 9.09 7.45 2.96
CA GLU A 299 9.59 6.14 2.54
C GLU A 299 11.12 6.16 2.45
N PHE A 300 11.75 5.07 2.87
CA PHE A 300 13.20 4.93 2.87
C PHE A 300 13.65 3.51 2.52
N SER A 301 14.85 3.39 1.95
CA SER A 301 15.48 2.09 1.62
C SER A 301 14.57 1.16 0.82
N ASN A 302 13.74 1.71 -0.07
CA ASN A 302 12.91 0.91 -0.97
C ASN A 302 13.79 0.19 -2.00
N ARG A 303 13.31 -0.95 -2.50
CA ARG A 303 13.98 -1.75 -3.53
C ARG A 303 12.98 -2.20 -4.57
N TRP A 304 13.38 -2.20 -5.84
CA TRP A 304 12.57 -2.61 -6.99
C TRP A 304 11.20 -1.92 -7.06
N THR A 305 11.10 -0.69 -6.58
CA THR A 305 9.85 0.10 -6.57
C THR A 305 10.14 1.59 -6.43
N TYR A 306 9.09 2.39 -6.48
CA TYR A 306 9.18 3.84 -6.26
C TYR A 306 9.39 4.17 -4.78
N GLN A 307 9.95 5.34 -4.49
CA GLN A 307 10.15 5.90 -3.16
C GLN A 307 9.73 7.36 -3.12
N GLY A 308 9.11 7.77 -2.02
CA GLY A 308 8.66 9.13 -1.77
C GLY A 308 7.94 9.24 -0.44
N TYR A 309 6.79 9.90 -0.39
CA TYR A 309 6.03 10.11 0.84
C TYR A 309 4.54 9.81 0.67
N SER A 310 3.82 9.69 1.79
CA SER A 310 2.36 9.64 1.78
C SER A 310 1.75 10.50 2.88
N LEU A 311 0.58 11.07 2.58
CA LEU A 311 -0.27 11.82 3.49
C LEU A 311 -1.65 11.15 3.53
N GLN A 312 -2.17 10.91 4.73
CA GLN A 312 -3.45 10.23 4.92
C GLN A 312 -4.31 10.99 5.91
N ILE A 313 -5.55 11.26 5.53
CA ILE A 313 -6.57 11.89 6.37
C ILE A 313 -7.75 10.93 6.43
N SER A 314 -8.25 10.65 7.63
CA SER A 314 -9.41 9.76 7.80
C SER A 314 -10.42 10.35 8.77
N ALA A 315 -11.70 10.08 8.50
CA ALA A 315 -12.81 10.41 9.36
C ALA A 315 -13.74 9.22 9.49
N GLY A 316 -14.02 8.80 10.72
CA GLY A 316 -14.96 7.73 11.04
C GLY A 316 -16.11 8.24 11.90
N ILE A 317 -17.33 7.75 11.62
CA ILE A 317 -18.54 8.07 12.39
C ILE A 317 -19.36 6.82 12.65
N GLY A 318 -19.71 6.58 13.92
CA GLY A 318 -20.69 5.56 14.32
C GLY A 318 -22.12 6.07 14.17
N ILE A 319 -22.94 5.29 13.47
CA ILE A 319 -24.34 5.59 13.16
C ILE A 319 -25.25 4.86 14.13
#